data_279e83530257218ef9eee15eba7f5c02
#
_entry.id   279e83530257218ef9eee15eba7f5c02
#
_cell.length_a   1.000
_cell.length_b   1.000
_cell.length_c   1.000
_cell.angle_alpha   90.00
_cell.angle_beta   90.00
_cell.angle_gamma   90.00
#
_symmetry.space_group_name_H-M   'P 1'
#
loop_
_entity.id
_entity.type
_entity.pdbx_description
1 polymer ?
#
loop_
_entity_poly.entity_id
_entity_poly.type
_entity_poly.pdbx_seq_one_letter_code
_entity_poly.pdbx_strand_id
1 'polypeptide(L)'
;MTTGSLRVGFLGLGTMGAPMAANLLKAGFKLQVWNRTAAKTAPLAALGAKTGKSPAHVAAESDVVITMVGRPQDVXXXVLGESGAAEGIKSGAVLVDMSTVSPATSRKLAGAVAAKQAEFLDAPVVGSKGPATAGELVILVGGLPQTLERCRPVFQAMGNTIIHAGGVGAGAALKLATNLMLAHLAAGFAEGLLLVQRAGLDPKRYLEVLEASTFRSPWYQTKGVAMVKREFAVHFALTHMHKDLRLMRELAGDVKADLPITRAIQQLFAQAEASGRAELDYSAILAELESVAV
;
A
#
# COMPACT_ATOMS: atom_id res chain seq x y z
N MET A 1 -16.56 10.64 20.03
CA MET A 1 -16.37 9.35 20.74
C MET A 1 -14.92 9.29 21.21
N THR A 2 -14.70 8.84 22.45
CA THR A 2 -13.35 8.69 22.98
C THR A 2 -12.66 7.48 22.33
N THR A 3 -11.36 7.56 22.14
CA THR A 3 -10.56 6.50 21.48
C THR A 3 -10.77 5.10 22.08
N GLY A 4 -11.05 5.01 23.39
CA GLY A 4 -11.23 3.73 24.07
C GLY A 4 -12.56 3.01 23.82
N SER A 5 -13.50 3.61 23.10
CA SER A 5 -14.83 3.00 22.88
C SER A 5 -14.93 2.19 21.57
N LEU A 6 -14.11 2.49 20.55
CA LEU A 6 -14.17 1.79 19.26
C LEU A 6 -13.42 0.45 19.31
N ARG A 7 -14.08 -0.58 18.81
CA ARG A 7 -13.48 -1.92 18.63
C ARG A 7 -13.00 -2.00 17.18
N VAL A 8 -11.71 -2.27 16.99
CA VAL A 8 -11.09 -2.31 15.68
C VAL A 8 -10.71 -3.76 15.33
N GLY A 9 -11.13 -4.20 14.15
CA GLY A 9 -10.68 -5.46 13.57
C GLY A 9 -9.60 -5.19 12.54
N PHE A 10 -8.52 -5.96 12.53
CA PHE A 10 -7.43 -5.77 11.57
C PHE A 10 -7.11 -7.09 10.86
N LEU A 11 -7.26 -7.10 9.54
CA LEU A 11 -7.13 -8.29 8.69
C LEU A 11 -5.90 -8.12 7.78
N GLY A 12 -4.89 -8.95 7.99
CA GLY A 12 -3.66 -8.92 7.19
C GLY A 12 -2.48 -8.30 7.95
N LEU A 13 -1.60 -9.17 8.46
CA LEU A 13 -0.47 -8.79 9.31
C LEU A 13 0.85 -9.03 8.55
N GLY A 14 0.92 -8.45 7.34
CA GLY A 14 2.15 -8.44 6.54
C GLY A 14 3.09 -7.33 6.98
N THR A 15 4.07 -7.02 6.12
CA THR A 15 5.11 -6.00 6.37
C THR A 15 4.53 -4.65 6.82
N MET A 16 3.40 -4.26 6.23
CA MET A 16 2.74 -2.99 6.57
C MET A 16 1.72 -3.16 7.70
N GLY A 17 0.88 -4.21 7.61
CA GLY A 17 -0.24 -4.37 8.53
C GLY A 17 0.16 -4.62 9.97
N ALA A 18 1.23 -5.38 10.22
CA ALA A 18 1.66 -5.68 11.59
C ALA A 18 2.04 -4.40 12.37
N PRO A 19 2.92 -3.52 11.85
CA PRO A 19 3.21 -2.26 12.58
C PRO A 19 2.00 -1.33 12.68
N MET A 20 1.14 -1.28 11.64
CA MET A 20 -0.09 -0.47 11.71
C MET A 20 -0.99 -0.94 12.85
N ALA A 21 -1.20 -2.26 12.97
CA ALA A 21 -2.00 -2.86 14.03
C ALA A 21 -1.37 -2.62 15.41
N ALA A 22 -0.04 -2.67 15.51
CA ALA A 22 0.66 -2.37 16.77
C ALA A 22 0.43 -0.92 17.22
N ASN A 23 0.40 0.02 16.27
CA ASN A 23 0.14 1.42 16.60
C ASN A 23 -1.29 1.63 17.13
N LEU A 24 -2.27 0.87 16.62
CA LEU A 24 -3.64 0.92 17.16
C LEU A 24 -3.67 0.47 18.64
N LEU A 25 -2.92 -0.59 18.98
CA LEU A 25 -2.80 -1.03 20.38
C LEU A 25 -2.15 0.05 21.24
N LYS A 26 -1.06 0.66 20.76
CA LYS A 26 -0.38 1.76 21.49
C LYS A 26 -1.31 2.93 21.72
N ALA A 27 -2.23 3.20 20.79
CA ALA A 27 -3.20 4.28 20.90
C ALA A 27 -4.39 3.91 21.81
N GLY A 28 -4.42 2.69 22.34
CA GLY A 28 -5.44 2.25 23.31
C GLY A 28 -6.71 1.66 22.71
N PHE A 29 -6.72 1.34 21.40
CA PHE A 29 -7.89 0.71 20.80
C PHE A 29 -8.02 -0.75 21.22
N LYS A 30 -9.28 -1.20 21.41
CA LYS A 30 -9.58 -2.63 21.59
C LYS A 30 -9.43 -3.29 20.23
N LEU A 31 -8.38 -4.10 20.07
CA LEU A 31 -7.98 -4.64 18.76
C LEU A 31 -8.23 -6.15 18.69
N GLN A 32 -8.85 -6.60 17.61
CA GLN A 32 -8.93 -7.99 17.23
C GLN A 32 -8.24 -8.19 15.88
N VAL A 33 -7.38 -9.19 15.75
CA VAL A 33 -6.56 -9.39 14.55
C VAL A 33 -6.81 -10.76 13.92
N TRP A 34 -6.61 -10.82 12.61
CA TRP A 34 -6.62 -12.09 11.88
C TRP A 34 -5.60 -12.05 10.75
N ASN A 35 -4.98 -13.18 10.49
CA ASN A 35 -4.09 -13.33 9.35
C ASN A 35 -4.17 -14.76 8.83
N ARG A 36 -4.10 -14.94 7.50
CA ARG A 36 -4.14 -16.27 6.86
C ARG A 36 -3.08 -17.20 7.44
N THR A 37 -1.86 -16.70 7.68
CA THR A 37 -0.82 -17.43 8.42
C THR A 37 -1.01 -17.09 9.91
N ALA A 38 -1.64 -17.99 10.64
CA ALA A 38 -2.06 -17.74 12.03
C ALA A 38 -0.91 -17.30 12.95
N ALA A 39 0.29 -17.87 12.73
CA ALA A 39 1.47 -17.54 13.56
C ALA A 39 1.79 -16.04 13.57
N LYS A 40 1.40 -15.28 12.52
CA LYS A 40 1.65 -13.84 12.46
C LYS A 40 0.80 -13.04 13.45
N THR A 41 -0.22 -13.64 14.07
CA THR A 41 -1.01 -12.94 15.10
C THR A 41 -0.30 -12.93 16.47
N ALA A 42 0.61 -13.88 16.72
CA ALA A 42 1.19 -14.09 18.05
C ALA A 42 1.90 -12.83 18.62
N PRO A 43 2.70 -12.07 17.85
CA PRO A 43 3.33 -10.86 18.42
C PRO A 43 2.31 -9.81 18.88
N LEU A 44 1.21 -9.66 18.15
CA LEU A 44 0.16 -8.69 18.53
C LEU A 44 -0.70 -9.21 19.69
N ALA A 45 -0.93 -10.52 19.74
CA ALA A 45 -1.62 -11.14 20.89
C ALA A 45 -0.82 -10.94 22.19
N ALA A 46 0.51 -11.04 22.12
CA ALA A 46 1.38 -10.75 23.26
C ALA A 46 1.30 -9.28 23.72
N LEU A 47 0.91 -8.38 22.81
CA LEU A 47 0.68 -6.95 23.12
C LEU A 47 -0.76 -6.64 23.52
N GLY A 48 -1.64 -7.66 23.61
CA GLY A 48 -3.01 -7.48 24.07
C GLY A 48 -4.11 -7.56 23.02
N ALA A 49 -3.76 -7.83 21.75
CA ALA A 49 -4.79 -8.02 20.71
C ALA A 49 -5.49 -9.37 20.90
N LYS A 50 -6.78 -9.43 20.61
CA LYS A 50 -7.50 -10.71 20.52
C LYS A 50 -7.29 -11.31 19.14
N THR A 51 -7.22 -12.63 19.04
CA THR A 51 -7.11 -13.33 17.76
C THR A 51 -8.48 -13.83 17.32
N GLY A 52 -8.89 -13.47 16.10
CA GLY A 52 -10.13 -13.93 15.53
C GLY A 52 -9.99 -15.28 14.82
N LYS A 53 -11.07 -16.03 14.71
CA LYS A 53 -11.11 -17.34 14.04
C LYS A 53 -11.17 -17.22 12.52
N SER A 54 -11.79 -16.14 12.03
CA SER A 54 -11.97 -15.86 10.59
C SER A 54 -12.14 -14.35 10.39
N PRO A 55 -12.05 -13.85 9.14
CA PRO A 55 -12.38 -12.45 8.85
C PRO A 55 -13.81 -12.09 9.29
N ALA A 56 -14.78 -12.98 9.05
CA ALA A 56 -16.18 -12.76 9.47
C ALA A 56 -16.28 -12.64 11.00
N HIS A 57 -15.56 -13.48 11.75
CA HIS A 57 -15.57 -13.41 13.22
C HIS A 57 -14.99 -12.08 13.72
N VAL A 58 -13.89 -11.61 13.11
CA VAL A 58 -13.31 -10.31 13.46
C VAL A 58 -14.31 -9.18 13.14
N ALA A 59 -14.92 -9.22 11.97
CA ALA A 59 -15.89 -8.20 11.54
C ALA A 59 -17.10 -8.15 12.49
N ALA A 60 -17.59 -9.31 12.92
CA ALA A 60 -18.75 -9.40 13.83
C ALA A 60 -18.49 -8.77 15.21
N GLU A 61 -17.25 -8.64 15.61
CA GLU A 61 -16.89 -8.09 16.93
C GLU A 61 -16.39 -6.63 16.85
N SER A 62 -16.36 -6.04 15.64
CA SER A 62 -15.69 -4.75 15.40
C SER A 62 -16.67 -3.67 14.95
N ASP A 63 -16.33 -2.42 15.26
CA ASP A 63 -17.05 -1.23 14.79
C ASP A 63 -16.35 -0.66 13.53
N VAL A 64 -15.01 -0.88 13.41
CA VAL A 64 -14.21 -0.55 12.24
C VAL A 64 -13.38 -1.78 11.89
N VAL A 65 -13.46 -2.25 10.64
CA VAL A 65 -12.71 -3.41 10.14
C VAL A 65 -11.71 -2.93 9.09
N ILE A 66 -10.43 -3.18 9.31
CA ILE A 66 -9.35 -2.74 8.40
C ILE A 66 -8.80 -3.95 7.65
N THR A 67 -8.62 -3.82 6.34
CA THR A 67 -7.90 -4.81 5.52
C THR A 67 -6.58 -4.20 5.04
N MET A 68 -5.47 -4.96 5.13
CA MET A 68 -4.16 -4.53 4.63
C MET A 68 -3.39 -5.74 4.11
N VAL A 69 -3.56 -6.03 2.83
CA VAL A 69 -2.96 -7.21 2.17
C VAL A 69 -2.31 -6.83 0.83
N GLY A 70 -1.50 -7.74 0.28
CA GLY A 70 -0.60 -7.41 -0.83
C GLY A 70 -1.22 -7.40 -2.21
N ARG A 71 -2.29 -8.19 -2.45
CA ARG A 71 -2.82 -8.38 -3.80
C ARG A 71 -4.34 -8.19 -3.82
N PRO A 72 -4.89 -7.68 -4.95
CA PRO A 72 -6.36 -7.52 -5.06
C PRO A 72 -7.14 -8.81 -4.81
N GLN A 73 -6.64 -9.95 -5.28
CA GLN A 73 -7.30 -11.23 -5.06
C GLN A 73 -7.29 -11.64 -3.57
N ASP A 74 -6.28 -11.27 -2.81
CA ASP A 74 -6.25 -11.50 -1.36
C ASP A 74 -7.26 -10.60 -0.64
N VAL A 75 -7.46 -9.41 -1.11
CA VAL A 75 -8.55 -8.55 -0.64
C VAL A 75 -9.91 -9.18 -0.91
N UNK A 76 -9.95 -9.63 -1.99
CA UNK A 76 -11.11 -10.28 -2.36
C UNK A 76 -11.33 -11.52 -1.59
N UNK A 77 -10.39 -12.23 -1.14
CA UNK A 77 -10.52 -13.30 -0.35
C UNK A 77 -10.85 -12.98 1.00
N UNK A 78 -10.39 -11.85 1.56
CA UNK A 78 -10.55 -11.40 2.83
C UNK A 78 -11.78 -10.81 3.09
N VAL A 79 -12.45 -10.27 2.06
CA VAL A 79 -13.72 -9.57 2.33
C VAL A 79 -14.93 -10.34 1.85
N LEU A 80 -14.87 -10.86 0.62
CA LEU A 80 -16.04 -11.43 -0.09
C LEU A 80 -16.07 -12.96 -0.14
N GLY A 81 -14.99 -13.60 0.30
CA GLY A 81 -14.90 -15.08 0.27
C GLY A 81 -15.67 -15.73 1.40
N GLU A 82 -15.65 -17.05 1.42
CA GLU A 82 -16.26 -17.85 2.51
C GLU A 82 -15.68 -17.44 3.86
N SER A 83 -16.53 -17.17 4.82
CA SER A 83 -16.15 -16.59 6.14
C SER A 83 -15.43 -15.24 6.00
N GLY A 84 -15.67 -14.52 4.92
CA GLY A 84 -15.10 -13.19 4.67
C GLY A 84 -15.73 -12.11 5.54
N ALA A 85 -15.06 -10.97 5.62
CA ALA A 85 -15.50 -9.88 6.51
C ALA A 85 -16.92 -9.41 6.23
N ALA A 86 -17.35 -9.42 4.94
CA ALA A 86 -18.70 -8.99 4.56
C ALA A 86 -19.80 -9.91 5.11
N GLU A 87 -19.48 -11.19 5.41
CA GLU A 87 -20.47 -12.08 6.06
C GLU A 87 -20.77 -11.66 7.50
N GLY A 88 -19.73 -11.24 8.21
CA GLY A 88 -19.86 -10.92 9.64
C GLY A 88 -20.06 -9.45 9.96
N ILE A 89 -19.87 -8.55 8.99
CA ILE A 89 -19.91 -7.11 9.28
C ILE A 89 -21.31 -6.68 9.74
N LYS A 90 -21.34 -5.85 10.79
CA LYS A 90 -22.58 -5.37 11.41
C LYS A 90 -23.12 -4.13 10.69
N SER A 91 -24.43 -3.96 10.76
CA SER A 91 -25.07 -2.70 10.39
C SER A 91 -24.40 -1.54 11.16
N GLY A 92 -24.08 -0.45 10.46
CA GLY A 92 -23.44 0.74 11.04
C GLY A 92 -21.92 0.63 11.22
N ALA A 93 -21.33 -0.56 11.03
CA ALA A 93 -19.86 -0.70 11.06
C ALA A 93 -19.22 -0.14 9.78
N VAL A 94 -17.91 0.08 9.81
CA VAL A 94 -17.16 0.59 8.65
C VAL A 94 -16.10 -0.43 8.23
N LEU A 95 -16.11 -0.82 6.96
CA LEU A 95 -14.98 -1.54 6.37
C LEU A 95 -14.02 -0.53 5.75
N VAL A 96 -12.74 -0.60 6.12
CA VAL A 96 -11.68 0.28 5.60
C VAL A 96 -10.67 -0.59 4.88
N ASP A 97 -10.56 -0.46 3.55
CA ASP A 97 -9.51 -1.18 2.82
C ASP A 97 -8.30 -0.26 2.63
N MET A 98 -7.19 -0.61 3.29
CA MET A 98 -5.93 0.14 3.19
C MET A 98 -4.95 -0.51 2.20
N SER A 99 -5.39 -1.55 1.48
CA SER A 99 -4.60 -2.23 0.46
C SER A 99 -4.54 -1.39 -0.83
N THR A 100 -3.54 -1.65 -1.69
CA THR A 100 -3.48 -1.03 -3.02
C THR A 100 -4.23 -1.91 -4.02
N VAL A 101 -5.40 -1.43 -4.41
CA VAL A 101 -6.31 -2.11 -5.35
C VAL A 101 -6.82 -1.10 -6.40
N SER A 102 -7.57 -1.57 -7.41
CA SER A 102 -8.19 -0.67 -8.38
C SER A 102 -9.42 0.02 -7.77
N PRO A 103 -9.79 1.22 -8.25
CA PRO A 103 -11.06 1.86 -7.85
C PRO A 103 -12.29 0.98 -8.11
N ALA A 104 -12.25 0.14 -9.14
CA ALA A 104 -13.33 -0.82 -9.42
C ALA A 104 -13.47 -1.83 -8.28
N THR A 105 -12.33 -2.32 -7.77
CA THR A 105 -12.33 -3.21 -6.60
C THR A 105 -12.93 -2.50 -5.37
N SER A 106 -12.52 -1.27 -5.11
CA SER A 106 -13.06 -0.49 -3.98
C SER A 106 -14.58 -0.34 -4.09
N ARG A 107 -15.09 0.00 -5.27
CA ARG A 107 -16.54 0.13 -5.49
C ARG A 107 -17.27 -1.21 -5.30
N LYS A 108 -16.67 -2.32 -5.73
CA LYS A 108 -17.24 -3.67 -5.54
C LYS A 108 -17.35 -4.01 -4.05
N LEU A 109 -16.28 -3.73 -3.27
CA LEU A 109 -16.30 -3.96 -1.81
C LEU A 109 -17.36 -3.09 -1.13
N ALA A 110 -17.43 -1.82 -1.51
CA ALA A 110 -18.42 -0.88 -0.97
C ALA A 110 -19.85 -1.40 -1.20
N GLY A 111 -20.16 -1.88 -2.41
CA GLY A 111 -21.48 -2.44 -2.71
C GLY A 111 -21.82 -3.64 -1.83
N ALA A 112 -20.84 -4.51 -1.61
CA ALA A 112 -21.05 -5.72 -0.81
C ALA A 112 -21.37 -5.40 0.65
N VAL A 113 -20.64 -4.44 1.26
CA VAL A 113 -20.89 -4.09 2.68
C VAL A 113 -22.12 -3.18 2.84
N ALA A 114 -22.45 -2.37 1.82
CA ALA A 114 -23.68 -1.58 1.82
C ALA A 114 -24.93 -2.48 1.90
N ALA A 115 -24.88 -3.66 1.28
CA ALA A 115 -25.96 -4.65 1.37
C ALA A 115 -26.19 -5.14 2.81
N LYS A 116 -25.21 -4.93 3.70
CA LYS A 116 -25.28 -5.23 5.15
C LYS A 116 -25.55 -3.96 5.98
N GLN A 117 -25.88 -2.85 5.32
CA GLN A 117 -26.08 -1.56 5.97
C GLN A 117 -24.79 -1.07 6.69
N ALA A 118 -23.64 -1.49 6.20
CA ALA A 118 -22.32 -1.04 6.67
C ALA A 118 -21.74 -0.03 5.68
N GLU A 119 -20.77 0.77 6.14
CA GLU A 119 -20.13 1.81 5.34
C GLU A 119 -18.74 1.36 4.86
N PHE A 120 -18.20 2.06 3.87
CA PHE A 120 -16.91 1.68 3.29
C PHE A 120 -16.03 2.91 3.07
N LEU A 121 -14.72 2.74 3.33
CA LEU A 121 -13.68 3.68 2.93
C LEU A 121 -12.56 2.91 2.23
N ASP A 122 -12.09 3.39 1.09
CA ASP A 122 -10.79 2.98 0.57
C ASP A 122 -9.76 3.96 1.12
N ALA A 123 -8.73 3.43 1.80
CA ALA A 123 -7.80 4.28 2.53
C ALA A 123 -6.35 3.80 2.37
N PRO A 124 -5.89 3.62 1.12
CA PRO A 124 -4.50 3.20 0.90
C PRO A 124 -3.50 4.22 1.44
N VAL A 125 -2.26 3.76 1.65
CA VAL A 125 -1.25 4.53 2.37
C VAL A 125 -0.03 4.83 1.49
N VAL A 126 0.60 5.98 1.75
CA VAL A 126 1.91 6.33 1.21
C VAL A 126 2.91 6.28 2.37
N GLY A 127 3.99 5.56 2.15
CA GLY A 127 5.01 5.25 3.14
C GLY A 127 5.33 3.76 3.10
N SER A 128 6.51 3.42 3.61
CA SER A 128 6.99 2.04 3.69
C SER A 128 6.94 1.55 5.14
N LYS A 129 7.63 0.45 5.44
CA LYS A 129 7.67 -0.15 6.78
C LYS A 129 8.09 0.84 7.87
N GLY A 130 9.08 1.73 7.57
CA GLY A 130 9.54 2.73 8.55
C GLY A 130 8.42 3.66 8.99
N PRO A 131 7.84 4.45 8.09
CA PRO A 131 6.68 5.29 8.42
C PRO A 131 5.50 4.51 9.02
N ALA A 132 5.25 3.27 8.57
CA ALA A 132 4.18 2.44 9.16
C ALA A 132 4.48 2.13 10.64
N THR A 133 5.75 1.88 10.98
CA THR A 133 6.16 1.61 12.36
C THR A 133 6.08 2.87 13.22
N ALA A 134 6.45 4.01 12.64
CA ALA A 134 6.45 5.30 13.35
C ALA A 134 5.04 5.92 13.51
N GLY A 135 4.04 5.41 12.78
CA GLY A 135 2.70 6.03 12.78
C GLY A 135 2.67 7.31 11.93
N GLU A 136 3.49 7.37 10.89
CA GLU A 136 3.71 8.55 10.06
C GLU A 136 3.24 8.37 8.62
N LEU A 137 2.31 7.44 8.38
CA LEU A 137 1.79 7.22 7.03
C LEU A 137 0.98 8.41 6.54
N VAL A 138 1.00 8.65 5.23
CA VAL A 138 0.01 9.50 4.56
C VAL A 138 -1.14 8.58 4.13
N ILE A 139 -2.35 8.87 4.56
CA ILE A 139 -3.53 8.04 4.32
C ILE A 139 -4.45 8.77 3.35
N LEU A 140 -4.77 8.13 2.21
CA LEU A 140 -5.54 8.73 1.12
C LEU A 140 -6.96 8.13 1.17
N VAL A 141 -7.93 8.91 1.63
CA VAL A 141 -9.25 8.34 1.97
C VAL A 141 -10.29 8.68 0.90
N GLY A 142 -10.89 7.64 0.31
CA GLY A 142 -12.08 7.75 -0.54
C GLY A 142 -13.31 7.23 0.18
N GLY A 143 -14.42 7.98 0.10
CA GLY A 143 -15.68 7.63 0.74
C GLY A 143 -16.39 8.85 1.30
N LEU A 144 -17.41 8.64 2.11
CA LEU A 144 -18.21 9.75 2.66
C LEU A 144 -17.40 10.53 3.72
N PRO A 145 -17.44 11.88 3.69
CA PRO A 145 -16.71 12.69 4.69
C PRO A 145 -17.10 12.35 6.14
N GLN A 146 -18.38 12.12 6.40
CA GLN A 146 -18.85 11.80 7.77
C GLN A 146 -18.30 10.45 8.24
N THR A 147 -18.15 9.47 7.33
CA THR A 147 -17.57 8.16 7.66
C THR A 147 -16.07 8.32 7.97
N LEU A 148 -15.37 9.16 7.18
CA LEU A 148 -13.97 9.50 7.45
C LEU A 148 -13.83 10.10 8.86
N GLU A 149 -14.69 11.06 9.21
CA GLU A 149 -14.58 11.71 10.54
C GLU A 149 -14.79 10.72 11.69
N ARG A 150 -15.68 9.74 11.53
CA ARG A 150 -15.85 8.64 12.49
C ARG A 150 -14.59 7.80 12.65
N CYS A 151 -13.88 7.57 11.56
CA CYS A 151 -12.65 6.74 11.53
C CYS A 151 -11.38 7.57 11.78
N ARG A 152 -11.47 8.90 11.84
CA ARG A 152 -10.29 9.78 11.98
C ARG A 152 -9.37 9.39 13.15
N PRO A 153 -9.90 9.09 14.37
CA PRO A 153 -9.00 8.68 15.46
C PRO A 153 -8.23 7.38 15.15
N VAL A 154 -8.84 6.46 14.39
CA VAL A 154 -8.20 5.20 13.97
C VAL A 154 -7.06 5.52 13.00
N PHE A 155 -7.30 6.40 12.03
CA PHE A 155 -6.27 6.81 11.06
C PHE A 155 -5.12 7.55 11.75
N GLN A 156 -5.43 8.44 12.70
CA GLN A 156 -4.40 9.22 13.44
C GLN A 156 -3.44 8.33 14.23
N ALA A 157 -3.86 7.13 14.61
CA ALA A 157 -2.96 6.17 15.27
C ALA A 157 -1.92 5.58 14.29
N MET A 158 -2.19 5.62 12.98
CA MET A 158 -1.35 4.97 11.97
C MET A 158 -0.63 5.96 11.04
N GLY A 159 -1.11 7.20 10.98
CA GLY A 159 -0.56 8.19 10.07
C GLY A 159 -0.72 9.61 10.58
N ASN A 160 0.16 10.49 10.14
CA ASN A 160 0.16 11.90 10.55
C ASN A 160 -0.51 12.83 9.51
N THR A 161 -0.83 12.30 8.33
CA THR A 161 -1.46 13.08 7.26
C THR A 161 -2.63 12.27 6.69
N ILE A 162 -3.82 12.84 6.73
CA ILE A 162 -5.03 12.18 6.25
C ILE A 162 -5.64 13.10 5.18
N ILE A 163 -5.72 12.61 3.95
CA ILE A 163 -6.22 13.37 2.79
C ILE A 163 -7.54 12.74 2.32
N HIS A 164 -8.64 13.50 2.38
CA HIS A 164 -9.90 13.08 1.77
C HIS A 164 -9.81 13.29 0.26
N ALA A 165 -9.78 12.20 -0.48
CA ALA A 165 -9.55 12.21 -1.93
C ALA A 165 -10.86 12.38 -2.73
N GLY A 166 -12.02 12.14 -2.10
CA GLY A 166 -13.31 12.18 -2.79
C GLY A 166 -14.17 10.97 -2.43
N GLY A 167 -15.08 10.59 -3.30
CA GLY A 167 -15.95 9.42 -3.11
C GLY A 167 -15.20 8.08 -3.16
N VAL A 168 -15.93 6.99 -2.99
CA VAL A 168 -15.36 5.64 -3.00
C VAL A 168 -14.56 5.37 -4.29
N GLY A 169 -13.33 4.92 -4.13
CA GLY A 169 -12.37 4.65 -5.21
C GLY A 169 -11.41 5.81 -5.45
N ALA A 170 -11.67 7.00 -4.88
CA ALA A 170 -10.81 8.16 -5.08
C ALA A 170 -9.45 8.00 -4.37
N GLY A 171 -9.44 7.43 -3.17
CA GLY A 171 -8.21 7.10 -2.46
C GLY A 171 -7.35 6.11 -3.26
N ALA A 172 -7.99 5.05 -3.77
CA ALA A 172 -7.32 4.05 -4.62
C ALA A 172 -6.74 4.70 -5.88
N ALA A 173 -7.51 5.57 -6.57
CA ALA A 173 -7.04 6.26 -7.77
C ALA A 173 -5.83 7.16 -7.46
N LEU A 174 -5.92 7.93 -6.38
CA LEU A 174 -4.84 8.83 -5.98
C LEU A 174 -3.58 8.03 -5.59
N LYS A 175 -3.76 6.88 -4.93
CA LYS A 175 -2.65 5.98 -4.60
C LYS A 175 -1.96 5.45 -5.86
N LEU A 176 -2.73 5.03 -6.86
CA LEU A 176 -2.15 4.56 -8.12
C LEU A 176 -1.38 5.68 -8.82
N ALA A 177 -1.92 6.90 -8.86
CA ALA A 177 -1.22 8.06 -9.43
C ALA A 177 0.09 8.36 -8.67
N THR A 178 0.08 8.22 -7.33
CA THR A 178 1.28 8.42 -6.50
C THR A 178 2.34 7.35 -6.81
N ASN A 179 1.92 6.08 -6.92
CA ASN A 179 2.86 5.00 -7.22
C ASN A 179 3.34 5.03 -8.68
N LEU A 180 2.55 5.63 -9.60
CA LEU A 180 2.99 5.90 -10.96
C LEU A 180 4.24 6.81 -10.92
N MET A 181 4.19 7.92 -10.18
CA MET A 181 5.35 8.80 -10.02
C MET A 181 6.55 8.05 -9.43
N LEU A 182 6.31 7.16 -8.47
CA LEU A 182 7.39 6.37 -7.86
C LEU A 182 8.07 5.46 -8.88
N ALA A 183 7.28 4.77 -9.73
CA ALA A 183 7.82 3.89 -10.78
C ALA A 183 8.61 4.69 -11.83
N HIS A 184 8.09 5.86 -12.22
CA HIS A 184 8.75 6.74 -13.18
C HIS A 184 10.07 7.28 -12.62
N LEU A 185 10.08 7.67 -11.35
CA LEU A 185 11.28 8.16 -10.69
C LEU A 185 12.36 7.08 -10.66
N ALA A 186 11.98 5.84 -10.34
CA ALA A 186 12.94 4.73 -10.32
C ALA A 186 13.49 4.40 -11.71
N ALA A 187 12.60 4.34 -12.72
CA ALA A 187 13.01 4.02 -14.09
C ALA A 187 13.90 5.14 -14.67
N GLY A 188 13.50 6.39 -14.52
CA GLY A 188 14.27 7.53 -15.03
C GLY A 188 15.64 7.65 -14.35
N PHE A 189 15.69 7.44 -13.03
CA PHE A 189 16.98 7.43 -12.32
C PHE A 189 17.86 6.27 -12.79
N ALA A 190 17.27 5.08 -13.00
CA ALA A 190 18.03 3.91 -13.46
C ALA A 190 18.63 4.14 -14.85
N GLU A 191 17.87 4.71 -15.78
CA GLU A 191 18.38 5.04 -17.13
C GLU A 191 19.48 6.10 -17.06
N GLY A 192 19.29 7.17 -16.27
CA GLY A 192 20.30 8.20 -16.07
C GLY A 192 21.57 7.64 -15.46
N LEU A 193 21.44 6.74 -14.49
CA LEU A 193 22.58 6.09 -13.83
C LEU A 193 23.33 5.20 -14.82
N LEU A 194 22.62 4.42 -15.64
CA LEU A 194 23.22 3.58 -16.69
C LEU A 194 23.99 4.46 -17.69
N LEU A 195 23.40 5.58 -18.11
CA LEU A 195 24.05 6.51 -19.05
C LEU A 195 25.36 7.05 -18.45
N VAL A 196 25.35 7.48 -17.19
CA VAL A 196 26.53 7.97 -16.48
C VAL A 196 27.62 6.90 -16.41
N GLN A 197 27.23 5.66 -16.07
CA GLN A 197 28.16 4.53 -16.00
C GLN A 197 28.80 4.22 -17.36
N ARG A 198 27.98 4.20 -18.43
CA ARG A 198 28.47 3.88 -19.80
C ARG A 198 29.34 5.02 -20.34
N ALA A 199 29.12 6.26 -19.88
CA ALA A 199 30.00 7.40 -20.23
C ALA A 199 31.31 7.39 -19.44
N GLY A 200 31.54 6.41 -18.56
CA GLY A 200 32.78 6.30 -17.79
C GLY A 200 32.85 7.27 -16.62
N LEU A 201 31.71 7.82 -16.18
CA LEU A 201 31.66 8.79 -15.10
C LEU A 201 31.37 8.09 -13.75
N ASP A 202 31.80 8.69 -12.65
CA ASP A 202 31.51 8.19 -11.31
C ASP A 202 30.01 8.36 -11.00
N PRO A 203 29.27 7.27 -10.74
CA PRO A 203 27.85 7.35 -10.38
C PRO A 203 27.54 8.27 -9.19
N LYS A 204 28.47 8.45 -8.27
CA LYS A 204 28.28 9.36 -7.12
C LYS A 204 28.10 10.81 -7.59
N ARG A 205 28.76 11.21 -8.68
CA ARG A 205 28.61 12.57 -9.23
C ARG A 205 27.18 12.82 -9.71
N TYR A 206 26.51 11.79 -10.21
CA TYR A 206 25.11 11.92 -10.61
C TYR A 206 24.23 12.26 -9.39
N LEU A 207 24.44 11.56 -8.27
CA LEU A 207 23.71 11.88 -7.03
C LEU A 207 24.02 13.29 -6.54
N GLU A 208 25.29 13.74 -6.59
CA GLU A 208 25.68 15.10 -6.19
C GLU A 208 24.94 16.16 -7.01
N VAL A 209 24.84 15.97 -8.32
CA VAL A 209 24.14 16.89 -9.22
C VAL A 209 22.65 16.94 -8.85
N LEU A 210 22.00 15.77 -8.65
CA LEU A 210 20.58 15.73 -8.32
C LEU A 210 20.31 16.41 -6.97
N GLU A 211 21.17 16.18 -5.99
CA GLU A 211 21.03 16.78 -4.65
C GLU A 211 21.21 18.30 -4.69
N ALA A 212 22.11 18.81 -5.56
CA ALA A 212 22.36 20.25 -5.69
C ALA A 212 21.33 20.96 -6.57
N SER A 213 20.47 20.21 -7.25
CA SER A 213 19.56 20.76 -8.27
C SER A 213 18.14 20.93 -7.74
N THR A 214 17.27 21.51 -8.58
CA THR A 214 15.84 21.59 -8.33
C THR A 214 15.15 20.23 -8.33
N PHE A 215 15.83 19.18 -8.81
CA PHE A 215 15.32 17.80 -8.79
C PHE A 215 15.46 17.16 -7.41
N ARG A 216 16.13 17.80 -6.44
CA ARG A 216 16.39 17.23 -5.12
C ARG A 216 15.14 16.59 -4.50
N SER A 217 15.31 15.37 -3.98
CA SER A 217 14.23 14.60 -3.37
C SER A 217 14.80 13.64 -2.32
N PRO A 218 14.14 13.45 -1.17
CA PRO A 218 14.54 12.43 -0.19
C PRO A 218 14.63 11.02 -0.80
N TRP A 219 13.96 10.79 -1.92
CA TRP A 219 14.02 9.50 -2.62
C TRP A 219 15.45 9.20 -3.08
N TYR A 220 16.17 10.20 -3.62
CA TYR A 220 17.56 9.99 -4.08
C TYR A 220 18.51 9.71 -2.92
N GLN A 221 18.23 10.29 -1.74
CA GLN A 221 19.07 10.10 -0.54
C GLN A 221 18.96 8.67 0.01
N THR A 222 17.89 7.96 -0.33
CA THR A 222 17.66 6.59 0.11
C THR A 222 17.77 5.61 -1.05
N LYS A 223 16.83 5.63 -1.98
CA LYS A 223 16.80 4.69 -3.10
C LYS A 223 17.90 4.95 -4.12
N GLY A 224 18.17 6.21 -4.45
CA GLY A 224 19.26 6.54 -5.37
C GLY A 224 20.61 6.03 -4.84
N VAL A 225 20.89 6.27 -3.57
CA VAL A 225 22.12 5.78 -2.92
C VAL A 225 22.17 4.24 -2.96
N ALA A 226 21.06 3.58 -2.62
CA ALA A 226 20.99 2.11 -2.64
C ALA A 226 21.23 1.55 -4.04
N MET A 227 20.70 2.21 -5.08
CA MET A 227 20.91 1.81 -6.48
C MET A 227 22.38 1.97 -6.89
N VAL A 228 23.02 3.08 -6.53
CA VAL A 228 24.45 3.28 -6.81
C VAL A 228 25.30 2.20 -6.12
N LYS A 229 24.91 1.80 -4.90
CA LYS A 229 25.61 0.74 -4.14
C LYS A 229 25.19 -0.68 -4.55
N ARG A 230 24.14 -0.82 -5.40
CA ARG A 230 23.57 -2.10 -5.81
C ARG A 230 22.98 -2.88 -4.61
N GLU A 231 22.41 -2.15 -3.65
CA GLU A 231 21.76 -2.71 -2.46
C GLU A 231 20.25 -2.75 -2.69
N PHE A 232 19.70 -3.92 -2.99
CA PHE A 232 18.28 -4.10 -3.33
C PHE A 232 17.48 -4.80 -2.22
N ALA A 233 17.83 -4.51 -0.97
CA ALA A 233 17.07 -5.02 0.19
C ALA A 233 15.62 -4.49 0.14
N VAL A 234 14.66 -5.39 0.37
CA VAL A 234 13.25 -5.12 0.06
C VAL A 234 12.62 -4.16 1.06
N HIS A 235 12.21 -3.00 0.58
CA HIS A 235 11.26 -2.11 1.27
C HIS A 235 9.91 -2.15 0.55
N PHE A 236 9.93 -2.33 -0.77
CA PHE A 236 8.74 -2.50 -1.60
C PHE A 236 9.14 -3.43 -2.77
N ALA A 237 8.60 -4.65 -2.76
CA ALA A 237 9.03 -5.68 -3.72
C ALA A 237 8.70 -5.30 -5.16
N LEU A 238 9.58 -5.69 -6.09
CA LEU A 238 9.44 -5.45 -7.53
C LEU A 238 8.10 -6.01 -8.04
N THR A 239 7.72 -7.21 -7.62
CA THR A 239 6.44 -7.81 -8.01
C THR A 239 5.23 -6.96 -7.57
N HIS A 240 5.33 -6.24 -6.45
CA HIS A 240 4.25 -5.36 -6.00
C HIS A 240 4.19 -4.08 -6.84
N MET A 241 5.35 -3.52 -7.25
CA MET A 241 5.36 -2.38 -8.17
C MET A 241 4.81 -2.80 -9.55
N HIS A 242 5.20 -3.97 -10.05
CA HIS A 242 4.66 -4.50 -11.32
C HIS A 242 3.13 -4.68 -11.23
N LYS A 243 2.65 -5.22 -10.11
CA LYS A 243 1.19 -5.31 -9.87
C LYS A 243 0.54 -3.91 -9.91
N ASP A 244 1.14 -2.92 -9.24
CA ASP A 244 0.58 -1.57 -9.22
C ASP A 244 0.56 -0.94 -10.63
N LEU A 245 1.60 -1.19 -11.45
CA LEU A 245 1.64 -0.72 -12.85
C LEU A 245 0.49 -1.33 -13.67
N ARG A 246 0.14 -2.61 -13.44
CA ARG A 246 -1.03 -3.22 -14.09
C ARG A 246 -2.32 -2.54 -13.67
N LEU A 247 -2.49 -2.25 -12.35
CA LEU A 247 -3.67 -1.54 -11.85
C LEU A 247 -3.76 -0.11 -12.41
N MET A 248 -2.62 0.58 -12.59
CA MET A 248 -2.58 1.91 -13.22
C MET A 248 -3.09 1.84 -14.66
N ARG A 249 -2.68 0.83 -15.42
CA ARG A 249 -3.13 0.66 -16.81
C ARG A 249 -4.62 0.28 -16.89
N GLU A 250 -5.09 -0.53 -15.93
CA GLU A 250 -6.52 -0.85 -15.82
C GLU A 250 -7.31 0.45 -15.60
N LEU A 251 -6.91 1.25 -14.60
CA LEU A 251 -7.56 2.53 -14.32
C LEU A 251 -7.49 3.47 -15.53
N ALA A 252 -6.33 3.55 -16.19
CA ALA A 252 -6.17 4.42 -17.37
C ALA A 252 -7.17 4.05 -18.48
N GLY A 253 -7.39 2.74 -18.69
CA GLY A 253 -8.42 2.26 -19.64
C GLY A 253 -9.82 2.71 -19.24
N ASP A 254 -10.15 2.58 -17.95
CA ASP A 254 -11.47 2.96 -17.43
C ASP A 254 -11.76 4.46 -17.63
N VAL A 255 -10.73 5.31 -17.49
CA VAL A 255 -10.89 6.77 -17.61
C VAL A 255 -10.45 7.32 -18.98
N LYS A 256 -10.12 6.43 -19.90
CA LYS A 256 -9.70 6.76 -21.28
C LYS A 256 -8.46 7.65 -21.33
N ALA A 257 -7.50 7.42 -20.43
CA ALA A 257 -6.20 8.10 -20.43
C ALA A 257 -5.16 7.20 -21.09
N ASP A 258 -4.35 7.72 -22.00
CA ASP A 258 -3.23 6.95 -22.55
C ASP A 258 -1.96 7.26 -21.73
N LEU A 259 -1.28 6.20 -21.31
CA LEU A 259 -0.07 6.31 -20.48
C LEU A 259 1.10 5.58 -21.18
N PRO A 260 1.63 6.14 -22.30
CA PRO A 260 2.66 5.44 -23.09
C PRO A 260 3.95 5.20 -22.31
N ILE A 261 4.38 6.15 -21.49
CA ILE A 261 5.60 6.00 -20.68
C ILE A 261 5.40 4.90 -19.64
N THR A 262 4.25 4.90 -18.95
CA THR A 262 3.92 3.85 -17.98
C THR A 262 3.86 2.46 -18.62
N ARG A 263 3.42 2.38 -19.89
CA ARG A 263 3.40 1.12 -20.64
C ARG A 263 4.81 0.57 -20.83
N ALA A 264 5.76 1.44 -21.22
CA ALA A 264 7.17 1.06 -21.39
C ALA A 264 7.77 0.60 -20.06
N ILE A 265 7.52 1.36 -18.99
CA ILE A 265 8.02 1.02 -17.65
C ILE A 265 7.42 -0.32 -17.18
N GLN A 266 6.13 -0.55 -17.42
CA GLN A 266 5.50 -1.83 -17.04
C GLN A 266 6.15 -3.02 -17.74
N GLN A 267 6.51 -2.87 -19.04
CA GLN A 267 7.21 -3.93 -19.78
C GLN A 267 8.57 -4.24 -19.15
N LEU A 268 9.31 -3.20 -18.76
CA LEU A 268 10.60 -3.35 -18.10
C LEU A 268 10.46 -4.09 -16.76
N PHE A 269 9.43 -3.73 -15.96
CA PHE A 269 9.16 -4.44 -14.70
C PHE A 269 8.74 -5.89 -14.93
N ALA A 270 8.00 -6.17 -16.00
CA ALA A 270 7.62 -7.55 -16.36
C ALA A 270 8.87 -8.38 -16.72
N GLN A 271 9.80 -7.79 -17.46
CA GLN A 271 11.08 -8.45 -17.81
C GLN A 271 11.90 -8.73 -16.55
N ALA A 272 12.02 -7.74 -15.66
CA ALA A 272 12.75 -7.90 -14.40
C ALA A 272 12.15 -9.01 -13.52
N GLU A 273 10.82 -9.10 -13.49
CA GLU A 273 10.13 -10.17 -12.74
C GLU A 273 10.43 -11.54 -13.36
N ALA A 274 10.38 -11.65 -14.71
CA ALA A 274 10.69 -12.88 -15.44
C ALA A 274 12.17 -13.29 -15.29
N SER A 275 13.07 -12.33 -15.10
CA SER A 275 14.51 -12.57 -14.88
C SER A 275 14.84 -12.91 -13.42
N GLY A 276 13.84 -13.23 -12.59
CA GLY A 276 14.04 -13.70 -11.23
C GLY A 276 14.23 -12.61 -10.18
N ARG A 277 13.87 -11.34 -10.48
CA ARG A 277 14.04 -10.21 -9.54
C ARG A 277 12.76 -9.86 -8.76
N ALA A 278 11.72 -10.70 -8.87
CA ALA A 278 10.39 -10.46 -8.28
C ALA A 278 10.45 -10.08 -6.80
N GLU A 279 11.29 -10.76 -6.05
CA GLU A 279 11.38 -10.62 -4.58
C GLU A 279 12.41 -9.58 -4.14
N LEU A 280 13.13 -8.94 -5.06
CA LEU A 280 14.02 -7.82 -4.76
C LEU A 280 13.21 -6.53 -4.62
N ASP A 281 13.86 -5.49 -4.12
CA ASP A 281 13.25 -4.15 -4.10
C ASP A 281 12.99 -3.66 -5.54
N TYR A 282 11.96 -2.84 -5.72
CA TYR A 282 11.61 -2.33 -7.05
C TYR A 282 12.75 -1.55 -7.71
N SER A 283 13.69 -1.02 -6.93
CA SER A 283 14.89 -0.35 -7.43
C SER A 283 15.83 -1.31 -8.17
N ALA A 284 15.64 -2.64 -8.05
CA ALA A 284 16.39 -3.64 -8.83
C ALA A 284 16.08 -3.57 -10.34
N ILE A 285 15.17 -2.70 -10.76
CA ILE A 285 14.96 -2.37 -12.18
C ILE A 285 16.26 -1.92 -12.85
N LEU A 286 17.19 -1.29 -12.12
CA LEU A 286 18.52 -0.96 -12.61
C LEU A 286 19.27 -2.20 -13.10
N ALA A 287 19.25 -3.28 -12.32
CA ALA A 287 19.95 -4.51 -12.68
C ALA A 287 19.38 -5.16 -13.95
N GLU A 288 18.07 -4.96 -14.21
CA GLU A 288 17.45 -5.41 -15.47
C GLU A 288 17.97 -4.58 -16.65
N LEU A 289 17.95 -3.25 -16.52
CA LEU A 289 18.45 -2.36 -17.57
C LEU A 289 19.93 -2.65 -17.93
N GLU A 290 20.76 -2.89 -16.92
CA GLU A 290 22.17 -3.22 -17.13
C GLU A 290 22.34 -4.54 -17.88
N SER A 291 21.47 -5.53 -17.63
CA SER A 291 21.56 -6.85 -18.28
C SER A 291 21.11 -6.84 -19.74
N VAL A 292 20.20 -5.93 -20.11
CA VAL A 292 19.67 -5.82 -21.49
C VAL A 292 20.57 -4.95 -22.36
N ALA A 293 21.39 -4.08 -21.78
CA ALA A 293 22.21 -3.09 -22.52
C ALA A 293 23.54 -3.63 -23.04
N VAL A 294 23.68 -4.97 -23.20
CA VAL A 294 24.93 -5.60 -23.74
C VAL A 294 24.74 -5.95 -25.20
#